data_e6cedec52c2d984d4cd704c45742e435
#
_entry.id   e6cedec52c2d984d4cd704c45742e435
#
_cell.length_a   1.000
_cell.length_b   1.000
_cell.length_c   1.000
_cell.angle_alpha   90.00
_cell.angle_beta   90.00
_cell.angle_gamma   90.00
#
_symmetry.space_group_name_H-M   'P 1'
#
loop_
_entity.id
_entity.type
_entity.pdbx_description
1 polymer ?
#
loop_
_entity_poly.entity_id
_entity_poly.type
_entity_poly.pdbx_seq_one_letter_code
_entity_poly.pdbx_strand_id
1 'polypeptide(L)'
;MSAKSWFLVFGLVAVVYGGYQKFIAPKAPIEAVAGTERGYEVLQTSNPAFYGTKEPGGPVLRMKPEVLGKLHALAPSKVVMFATSWCPYCAKTRALFNAQGVRFTELDLERDATAEAFQRDVMGLSGFPTIIIGNRVTQGYDEGQILASLKEL
;
A
#
# COMPACT_ATOMS: atom_id res chain seq x y z
N MET A 1 37.17 -27.65 33.59
CA MET A 1 36.78 -26.76 32.49
C MET A 1 36.89 -25.32 32.99
N SER A 2 37.73 -24.48 32.35
CA SER A 2 38.10 -23.16 32.85
C SER A 2 36.97 -22.15 32.61
N ALA A 3 36.71 -21.30 33.62
CA ALA A 3 35.68 -20.24 33.56
C ALA A 3 35.83 -19.30 32.33
N LYS A 4 37.04 -19.19 31.75
CA LYS A 4 37.30 -18.43 30.53
C LYS A 4 36.61 -19.00 29.27
N SER A 5 36.36 -20.33 29.22
CA SER A 5 35.69 -20.95 28.05
C SER A 5 34.18 -20.66 28.01
N TRP A 6 33.57 -20.40 29.17
CA TRP A 6 32.14 -20.16 29.27
C TRP A 6 31.76 -18.72 28.78
N PHE A 7 32.64 -17.74 29.09
CA PHE A 7 32.41 -16.35 28.61
C PHE A 7 32.48 -16.21 27.10
N LEU A 8 33.29 -17.01 26.39
CA LEU A 8 33.36 -17.01 24.93
C LEU A 8 32.10 -17.61 24.29
N VAL A 9 31.54 -18.64 24.88
CA VAL A 9 30.31 -19.27 24.38
C VAL A 9 29.09 -18.34 24.57
N PHE A 10 28.97 -17.71 25.75
CA PHE A 10 27.89 -16.77 26.01
C PHE A 10 28.00 -15.48 25.19
N GLY A 11 29.23 -15.00 24.96
CA GLY A 11 29.48 -13.82 24.09
C GLY A 11 29.10 -14.08 22.64
N LEU A 12 29.40 -15.26 22.10
CA LEU A 12 29.05 -15.66 20.73
C LEU A 12 27.53 -15.83 20.54
N VAL A 13 26.86 -16.44 21.53
CA VAL A 13 25.41 -16.62 21.52
C VAL A 13 24.70 -15.27 21.58
N ALA A 14 25.18 -14.32 22.37
CA ALA A 14 24.58 -12.97 22.45
C ALA A 14 24.74 -12.19 21.15
N VAL A 15 25.87 -12.30 20.46
CA VAL A 15 26.10 -11.63 19.16
C VAL A 15 25.23 -12.25 18.06
N VAL A 16 25.10 -13.59 18.03
CA VAL A 16 24.25 -14.27 17.04
C VAL A 16 22.77 -14.00 17.33
N TYR A 17 22.35 -13.98 18.61
CA TYR A 17 20.97 -13.70 18.99
C TYR A 17 20.60 -12.23 18.76
N GLY A 18 21.52 -11.29 19.04
CA GLY A 18 21.32 -9.86 18.74
C GLY A 18 21.29 -9.54 17.24
N GLY A 19 22.10 -10.25 16.44
CA GLY A 19 22.08 -10.15 14.97
C GLY A 19 20.81 -10.75 14.35
N TYR A 20 20.35 -11.86 14.90
CA TYR A 20 19.12 -12.53 14.46
C TYR A 20 17.88 -11.67 14.72
N GLN A 21 17.78 -10.99 15.86
CA GLN A 21 16.68 -10.07 16.18
C GLN A 21 16.63 -8.86 15.21
N LYS A 22 17.77 -8.39 14.72
CA LYS A 22 17.84 -7.26 13.80
C LYS A 22 17.40 -7.63 12.38
N PHE A 23 17.50 -8.92 12.01
CA PHE A 23 17.17 -9.39 10.64
C PHE A 23 15.76 -9.98 10.52
N ILE A 24 15.18 -10.46 11.62
CA ILE A 24 13.88 -11.16 11.66
C ILE A 24 12.87 -10.42 12.56
N ALA A 25 13.18 -9.19 12.99
CA ALA A 25 12.17 -8.40 13.68
C ALA A 25 10.93 -8.30 12.77
N PRO A 26 9.77 -8.81 13.18
CA PRO A 26 8.54 -8.59 12.40
C PRO A 26 8.37 -7.10 12.20
N LYS A 27 8.05 -6.69 10.97
CA LYS A 27 7.69 -5.29 10.68
C LYS A 27 6.76 -4.82 11.78
N ALA A 28 7.13 -3.70 12.42
CA ALA A 28 6.40 -3.15 13.55
C ALA A 28 4.88 -3.19 13.29
N PRO A 29 4.06 -3.57 14.28
CA PRO A 29 2.62 -3.50 14.15
C PRO A 29 2.20 -2.09 13.77
N ILE A 30 1.13 -1.96 13.01
CA ILE A 30 0.53 -0.65 12.71
C ILE A 30 0.11 -0.04 14.04
N GLU A 31 0.85 0.95 14.54
CA GLU A 31 0.48 1.65 15.78
C GLU A 31 -0.60 2.66 15.47
N ALA A 32 -1.68 2.60 16.26
CA ALA A 32 -2.78 3.55 16.19
C ALA A 32 -2.33 4.91 16.76
N VAL A 33 -2.31 5.94 15.94
CA VAL A 33 -2.15 7.32 16.38
C VAL A 33 -3.52 7.94 16.44
N ALA A 34 -3.94 8.34 17.65
CA ALA A 34 -5.20 9.03 17.89
C ALA A 34 -5.16 10.42 17.24
N GLY A 35 -5.70 10.51 16.06
CA GLY A 35 -5.92 11.76 15.33
C GLY A 35 -7.26 11.64 14.61
N THR A 36 -8.28 12.28 15.17
CA THR A 36 -9.65 12.17 14.69
C THR A 36 -9.89 13.18 13.57
N GLU A 37 -9.59 12.83 12.33
CA GLU A 37 -10.24 13.50 11.21
C GLU A 37 -11.41 12.61 10.75
N ARG A 38 -12.64 13.12 10.86
CA ARG A 38 -13.90 12.50 10.41
C ARG A 38 -14.28 11.16 11.09
N GLY A 39 -13.90 10.94 12.34
CA GLY A 39 -14.34 9.77 13.11
C GLY A 39 -13.61 8.46 12.77
N TYR A 40 -12.50 8.52 12.03
CA TYR A 40 -11.66 7.36 11.74
C TYR A 40 -10.37 7.40 12.56
N GLU A 41 -10.00 6.27 13.12
CA GLU A 41 -8.70 6.07 13.74
C GLU A 41 -7.61 6.01 12.65
N VAL A 42 -6.63 6.91 12.71
CA VAL A 42 -5.51 6.92 11.76
C VAL A 42 -4.47 5.90 12.19
N LEU A 43 -4.16 4.97 11.31
CA LEU A 43 -3.16 3.93 11.52
C LEU A 43 -1.86 4.31 10.80
N GLN A 44 -0.73 4.21 11.50
CA GLN A 44 0.57 4.39 10.85
C GLN A 44 0.90 3.17 10.00
N THR A 45 1.35 3.41 8.78
CA THR A 45 1.84 2.37 7.87
C THR A 45 3.36 2.48 7.76
N SER A 46 4.03 1.37 7.50
CA SER A 46 5.47 1.37 7.24
C SER A 46 5.84 2.04 5.91
N ASN A 47 4.87 2.26 5.02
CA ASN A 47 5.06 2.93 3.74
C ASN A 47 4.82 4.44 3.88
N PRO A 48 5.84 5.30 3.61
CA PRO A 48 5.73 6.74 3.80
C PRO A 48 4.74 7.44 2.87
N ALA A 49 4.33 6.78 1.78
CA ALA A 49 3.38 7.34 0.81
C ALA A 49 1.93 7.31 1.30
N PHE A 50 1.63 6.53 2.34
CA PHE A 50 0.27 6.25 2.78
C PHE A 50 0.06 6.47 4.27
N TYR A 51 -1.19 6.53 4.67
CA TYR A 51 -1.68 6.31 6.02
C TYR A 51 -2.87 5.34 5.98
N GLY A 52 -3.02 4.55 7.03
CA GLY A 52 -4.18 3.69 7.20
C GLY A 52 -5.28 4.41 7.95
N THR A 53 -6.53 4.05 7.69
CA THR A 53 -7.68 4.43 8.51
C THR A 53 -8.45 3.19 8.90
N LYS A 54 -8.96 3.14 10.13
CA LYS A 54 -9.85 2.07 10.55
C LYS A 54 -11.28 2.53 10.30
N GLU A 55 -11.96 1.87 9.39
CA GLU A 55 -13.30 2.21 8.95
C GLU A 55 -14.28 1.06 9.23
N PRO A 56 -15.61 1.32 9.24
CA PRO A 56 -16.59 0.25 9.21
C PRO A 56 -16.35 -0.64 7.97
N GLY A 57 -15.91 -1.88 8.16
CA GLY A 57 -15.52 -2.79 7.07
C GLY A 57 -14.03 -3.12 7.03
N GLY A 58 -13.21 -2.48 7.87
CA GLY A 58 -11.80 -2.82 8.04
C GLY A 58 -10.81 -1.70 7.73
N PRO A 59 -9.52 -2.01 7.81
CA PRO A 59 -8.47 -1.04 7.51
C PRO A 59 -8.48 -0.62 6.04
N VAL A 60 -8.41 0.68 5.78
CA VAL A 60 -8.33 1.26 4.45
C VAL A 60 -6.99 1.98 4.28
N LEU A 61 -6.33 1.75 3.16
CA LEU A 61 -5.11 2.44 2.79
C LEU A 61 -5.45 3.73 2.04
N ARG A 62 -4.90 4.85 2.51
CA ARG A 62 -5.11 6.18 1.89
C ARG A 62 -3.79 6.80 1.48
N MET A 63 -3.77 7.39 0.29
CA MET A 63 -2.63 8.14 -0.23
C MET A 63 -2.51 9.49 0.45
N LYS A 64 -1.29 9.87 0.84
CA LYS A 64 -1.03 11.19 1.39
C LYS A 64 -1.24 12.30 0.35
N PRO A 65 -1.65 13.50 0.74
CA PRO A 65 -1.96 14.60 -0.19
C PRO A 65 -0.81 14.96 -1.13
N GLU A 66 0.42 14.93 -0.65
CA GLU A 66 1.62 15.22 -1.45
C GLU A 66 1.88 14.17 -2.53
N VAL A 67 1.59 12.89 -2.25
CA VAL A 67 1.72 11.79 -3.22
C VAL A 67 0.56 11.83 -4.21
N LEU A 68 -0.65 12.11 -3.72
CA LEU A 68 -1.83 12.28 -4.55
C LEU A 68 -1.67 13.44 -5.54
N GLY A 69 -1.08 14.56 -5.11
CA GLY A 69 -0.77 15.68 -5.99
C GLY A 69 0.18 15.29 -7.14
N LYS A 70 1.19 14.47 -6.86
CA LYS A 70 2.08 13.93 -7.90
C LYS A 70 1.34 12.98 -8.85
N LEU A 71 0.43 12.15 -8.32
CA LEU A 71 -0.41 11.27 -9.16
C LEU A 71 -1.32 12.09 -10.07
N HIS A 72 -1.93 13.16 -9.59
CA HIS A 72 -2.80 14.02 -10.40
C HIS A 72 -2.03 14.79 -11.50
N ALA A 73 -0.74 15.06 -11.30
CA ALA A 73 0.12 15.59 -12.34
C ALA A 73 0.40 14.56 -13.45
N LEU A 74 0.46 13.28 -13.11
CA LEU A 74 0.63 12.18 -14.07
C LEU A 74 -0.71 11.80 -14.74
N ALA A 75 -1.78 11.70 -13.96
CA ALA A 75 -3.10 11.28 -14.38
C ALA A 75 -4.18 12.16 -13.71
N PRO A 76 -4.70 13.21 -14.37
CA PRO A 76 -5.66 14.13 -13.77
C PRO A 76 -7.08 13.52 -13.72
N SER A 77 -7.25 12.44 -12.98
CA SER A 77 -8.51 11.72 -12.79
C SER A 77 -8.71 11.36 -11.34
N LYS A 78 -9.96 11.33 -10.88
CA LYS A 78 -10.30 10.86 -9.53
C LYS A 78 -10.21 9.35 -9.39
N VAL A 79 -10.26 8.61 -10.50
CA VAL A 79 -10.13 7.16 -10.53
C VAL A 79 -8.99 6.79 -11.46
N VAL A 80 -7.95 6.18 -10.90
CA VAL A 80 -6.75 5.76 -11.62
C VAL A 80 -6.50 4.29 -11.35
N MET A 81 -6.15 3.54 -12.38
CA MET A 81 -5.79 2.14 -12.27
C MET A 81 -4.43 1.89 -12.93
N PHE A 82 -3.48 1.38 -12.15
CA PHE A 82 -2.24 0.81 -12.67
C PHE A 82 -2.50 -0.65 -13.03
N ALA A 83 -2.24 -1.00 -14.27
CA ALA A 83 -2.66 -2.27 -14.84
C ALA A 83 -1.66 -2.81 -15.87
N THR A 84 -1.87 -4.06 -16.28
CA THR A 84 -1.27 -4.66 -17.47
C THR A 84 -2.36 -5.20 -18.38
N SER A 85 -2.04 -5.35 -19.67
CA SER A 85 -3.00 -5.76 -20.69
C SER A 85 -3.54 -7.18 -20.47
N TRP A 86 -2.71 -8.09 -20.02
CA TRP A 86 -2.99 -9.52 -19.85
C TRP A 86 -3.55 -9.92 -18.47
N CYS A 87 -3.62 -9.00 -17.52
CA CYS A 87 -4.04 -9.28 -16.15
C CYS A 87 -5.55 -9.56 -16.06
N PRO A 88 -5.99 -10.75 -15.61
CA PRO A 88 -7.40 -11.09 -15.53
C PRO A 88 -8.16 -10.27 -14.49
N TYR A 89 -7.51 -9.89 -13.38
CA TYR A 89 -8.12 -9.03 -12.35
C TYR A 89 -8.23 -7.57 -12.82
N CYS A 90 -7.30 -7.11 -13.66
CA CYS A 90 -7.42 -5.81 -14.33
C CYS A 90 -8.63 -5.81 -15.29
N ALA A 91 -8.83 -6.90 -16.03
CA ALA A 91 -10.01 -7.07 -16.88
C ALA A 91 -11.33 -7.03 -16.08
N LYS A 92 -11.38 -7.70 -14.92
CA LYS A 92 -12.53 -7.63 -14.00
C LYS A 92 -12.77 -6.22 -13.49
N THR A 93 -11.71 -5.50 -13.12
CA THR A 93 -11.81 -4.09 -12.67
C THR A 93 -12.37 -3.19 -13.78
N ARG A 94 -11.88 -3.33 -15.02
CA ARG A 94 -12.42 -2.59 -16.18
C ARG A 94 -13.89 -2.87 -16.39
N ALA A 95 -14.30 -4.14 -16.33
CA ALA A 95 -15.70 -4.53 -16.46
C ALA A 95 -16.57 -3.92 -15.36
N LEU A 96 -16.10 -3.94 -14.11
CA LEU A 96 -16.80 -3.32 -12.98
C LEU A 96 -16.96 -1.80 -13.18
N PHE A 97 -15.89 -1.08 -13.52
CA PHE A 97 -15.96 0.36 -13.75
C PHE A 97 -16.92 0.71 -14.89
N ASN A 98 -16.88 -0.06 -15.99
CA ASN A 98 -17.82 0.13 -17.11
C ASN A 98 -19.27 -0.13 -16.69
N ALA A 99 -19.53 -1.19 -15.90
CA ALA A 99 -20.87 -1.49 -15.40
C ALA A 99 -21.39 -0.40 -14.44
N GLN A 100 -20.50 0.24 -13.69
CA GLN A 100 -20.85 1.35 -12.78
C GLN A 100 -20.86 2.72 -13.48
N GLY A 101 -20.58 2.81 -14.78
CA GLY A 101 -20.49 4.06 -15.52
C GLY A 101 -19.35 4.99 -15.05
N VAL A 102 -18.31 4.43 -14.45
CA VAL A 102 -17.19 5.18 -13.89
C VAL A 102 -16.15 5.46 -14.97
N ARG A 103 -15.83 6.74 -15.16
CA ARG A 103 -14.67 7.15 -15.96
C ARG A 103 -13.39 7.05 -15.15
N PHE A 104 -12.38 6.41 -15.70
CA PHE A 104 -11.09 6.20 -15.07
C PHE A 104 -9.94 6.40 -16.05
N THR A 105 -8.75 6.67 -15.51
CA THR A 105 -7.50 6.66 -16.28
C THR A 105 -6.78 5.35 -15.97
N GLU A 106 -6.44 4.62 -17.01
CA GLU A 106 -5.61 3.43 -16.92
C GLU A 106 -4.17 3.77 -17.30
N LEU A 107 -3.23 3.42 -16.42
CA LEU A 107 -1.79 3.53 -16.61
C LEU A 107 -1.24 2.13 -16.85
N ASP A 108 -0.76 1.89 -18.07
CA ASP A 108 -0.21 0.60 -18.50
C ASP A 108 1.25 0.48 -18.03
N LEU A 109 1.49 -0.40 -17.06
CA LEU A 109 2.80 -0.60 -16.44
C LEU A 109 3.85 -1.23 -17.38
N GLU A 110 3.40 -1.79 -18.51
CA GLU A 110 4.31 -2.40 -19.50
C GLU A 110 4.75 -1.41 -20.59
N ARG A 111 3.91 -0.38 -20.83
CA ARG A 111 4.10 0.59 -21.92
C ARG A 111 4.49 1.97 -21.43
N ASP A 112 4.20 2.27 -20.17
CA ASP A 112 4.47 3.56 -19.55
C ASP A 112 5.49 3.40 -18.42
N ALA A 113 6.76 3.57 -18.75
CA ALA A 113 7.85 3.50 -17.79
C ALA A 113 7.74 4.58 -16.67
N THR A 114 7.05 5.70 -16.94
CA THR A 114 6.81 6.74 -15.93
C THR A 114 5.78 6.26 -14.91
N ALA A 115 4.72 5.59 -15.39
CA ALA A 115 3.73 4.99 -14.52
C ALA A 115 4.33 3.86 -13.65
N GLU A 116 5.15 3.01 -14.25
CA GLU A 116 5.84 1.92 -13.55
C GLU A 116 6.79 2.47 -12.48
N ALA A 117 7.62 3.46 -12.83
CA ALA A 117 8.52 4.12 -11.88
C ALA A 117 7.74 4.84 -10.76
N PHE A 118 6.62 5.50 -11.10
CA PHE A 118 5.78 6.15 -10.10
C PHE A 118 5.22 5.14 -9.08
N GLN A 119 4.68 4.02 -9.55
CA GLN A 119 4.15 2.98 -8.68
C GLN A 119 5.25 2.42 -7.77
N ARG A 120 6.40 2.08 -8.32
CA ARG A 120 7.51 1.47 -7.59
C ARG A 120 8.21 2.46 -6.64
N ASP A 121 8.62 3.61 -7.15
CA ASP A 121 9.57 4.50 -6.46
C ASP A 121 8.88 5.58 -5.62
N VAL A 122 7.69 6.05 -6.06
CA VAL A 122 6.93 7.08 -5.34
C VAL A 122 5.89 6.48 -4.41
N MET A 123 5.14 5.49 -4.90
CA MET A 123 4.13 4.82 -4.08
C MET A 123 4.72 3.69 -3.22
N GLY A 124 5.89 3.15 -3.58
CA GLY A 124 6.48 1.98 -2.91
C GLY A 124 5.57 0.75 -2.99
N LEU A 125 4.82 0.63 -4.07
CA LEU A 125 3.91 -0.47 -4.34
C LEU A 125 4.38 -1.29 -5.54
N SER A 126 3.95 -2.54 -5.56
CA SER A 126 4.13 -3.45 -6.68
C SER A 126 2.88 -4.30 -6.88
N GLY A 127 2.69 -4.77 -8.12
CA GLY A 127 1.54 -5.61 -8.45
C GLY A 127 0.37 -4.83 -9.06
N PHE A 128 -0.55 -5.58 -9.64
CA PHE A 128 -1.68 -5.05 -10.40
C PHE A 128 -2.93 -5.94 -10.26
N PRO A 129 -4.13 -5.34 -10.37
CA PRO A 129 -4.35 -3.90 -10.47
C PRO A 129 -4.02 -3.20 -9.15
N THR A 130 -3.47 -1.97 -9.23
CA THR A 130 -3.46 -1.02 -8.12
C THR A 130 -4.46 0.08 -8.47
N ILE A 131 -5.46 0.27 -7.64
CA ILE A 131 -6.62 1.11 -7.92
C ILE A 131 -6.64 2.27 -6.93
N ILE A 132 -6.72 3.48 -7.44
CA ILE A 132 -6.85 4.70 -6.64
C ILE A 132 -8.21 5.33 -6.95
N ILE A 133 -9.03 5.55 -5.91
CA ILE A 133 -10.34 6.19 -6.01
C ILE A 133 -10.37 7.34 -4.99
N GLY A 134 -10.35 8.58 -5.48
CA GLY A 134 -10.06 9.72 -4.63
C GLY A 134 -8.66 9.61 -4.02
N ASN A 135 -8.57 9.39 -2.72
CA ASN A 135 -7.31 9.10 -2.03
C ASN A 135 -7.22 7.66 -1.49
N ARG A 136 -8.25 6.84 -1.69
CA ARG A 136 -8.26 5.43 -1.27
C ARG A 136 -7.46 4.57 -2.24
N VAL A 137 -6.71 3.62 -1.71
CA VAL A 137 -5.88 2.70 -2.50
C VAL A 137 -6.30 1.27 -2.22
N THR A 138 -6.62 0.55 -3.30
CA THR A 138 -6.90 -0.89 -3.27
C THR A 138 -5.87 -1.61 -4.12
N GLN A 139 -5.21 -2.63 -3.55
CA GLN A 139 -4.29 -3.50 -4.27
C GLN A 139 -4.99 -4.82 -4.61
N GLY A 140 -4.94 -5.20 -5.88
CA GLY A 140 -5.71 -6.34 -6.38
C GLY A 140 -7.18 -5.99 -6.61
N TYR A 141 -7.98 -7.02 -6.94
CA TYR A 141 -9.41 -6.88 -7.17
C TYR A 141 -10.18 -7.23 -5.91
N ASP A 142 -10.81 -6.24 -5.32
CA ASP A 142 -11.79 -6.40 -4.24
C ASP A 142 -13.02 -5.55 -4.58
N GLU A 143 -14.07 -6.19 -5.06
CA GLU A 143 -15.29 -5.53 -5.52
C GLU A 143 -15.96 -4.71 -4.40
N GLY A 144 -15.97 -5.25 -3.17
CA GLY A 144 -16.58 -4.57 -2.03
C GLY A 144 -15.86 -3.27 -1.68
N GLN A 145 -14.52 -3.31 -1.60
CA GLN A 145 -13.70 -2.13 -1.34
C GLN A 145 -13.79 -1.11 -2.48
N ILE A 146 -13.78 -1.57 -3.74
CA ILE A 146 -13.92 -0.70 -4.91
C ILE A 146 -15.26 0.03 -4.88
N LEU A 147 -16.37 -0.70 -4.70
CA LEU A 147 -17.71 -0.10 -4.65
C LEU A 147 -17.88 0.83 -3.45
N ALA A 148 -17.33 0.49 -2.28
CA ALA A 148 -17.32 1.36 -1.11
C ALA A 148 -16.56 2.66 -1.38
N SER A 149 -15.42 2.58 -2.06
CA SER A 149 -14.60 3.75 -2.41
C SER A 149 -15.30 4.66 -3.44
N LEU A 150 -16.02 4.08 -4.40
CA LEU A 150 -16.77 4.84 -5.41
C LEU A 150 -17.93 5.64 -4.80
N LYS A 151 -18.54 5.17 -3.72
CA LYS A 151 -19.63 5.87 -3.01
C LYS A 151 -19.17 7.15 -2.30
N GLU A 152 -17.85 7.30 -2.09
CA GLU A 152 -17.27 8.45 -1.39
C GLU A 152 -16.70 9.53 -2.34
N LEU A 153 -16.77 9.34 -3.67
CA LEU A 153 -16.37 10.33 -4.67
C LEU A 153 -17.35 11.51 -4.79
#